data_a00afb9dcc205ac7c9f5fa18501831aa
#
_entry.id   a00afb9dcc205ac7c9f5fa18501831aa
#
_cell.length_a   1.000
_cell.length_b   1.000
_cell.length_c   1.000
_cell.angle_alpha   90.00
_cell.angle_beta   90.00
_cell.angle_gamma   90.00
#
_symmetry.space_group_name_H-M   'P 1'
#
loop_
_entity.id
_entity.type
_entity.pdbx_description
1 polymer ?
#
loop_
_entity_poly.entity_id
_entity_poly.type
_entity_poly.pdbx_seq_one_letter_code
_entity_poly.pdbx_strand_id
1 'polypeptide(L)'
;MACLFCDIAAGSVEAHRVLQTEQLVAFLDIRPVFKGHVLLMPREHVVTLPDLPAELRDPFLAAGQQLAAAMVTGLGAQGSFVAMNNTVSQSVPHLHMHVVPRTKGDGLRGFFWPRTKYAEGEAAAFARSLVNALSQPG
;
A
#
# COMPACT_ATOMS: atom_id res chain seq x y z
N MET A 1 -3.91 -22.46 4.16
CA MET A 1 -4.92 -21.44 4.42
C MET A 1 -5.29 -20.68 3.18
N ALA A 2 -6.57 -20.45 2.97
CA ALA A 2 -7.03 -19.73 1.78
C ALA A 2 -6.63 -18.26 1.87
N CYS A 3 -6.10 -17.72 0.77
CA CYS A 3 -5.77 -16.32 0.64
C CYS A 3 -6.36 -15.81 -0.67
N LEU A 4 -7.30 -14.88 -0.57
CA LEU A 4 -7.96 -14.31 -1.74
C LEU A 4 -6.94 -13.73 -2.74
N PHE A 5 -5.93 -13.02 -2.25
CA PHE A 5 -4.95 -12.39 -3.11
C PHE A 5 -4.00 -13.41 -3.74
N CYS A 6 -3.67 -14.49 -3.03
CA CYS A 6 -2.93 -15.60 -3.65
C CYS A 6 -3.74 -16.24 -4.78
N ASP A 7 -5.05 -16.36 -4.59
CA ASP A 7 -5.95 -16.92 -5.61
C ASP A 7 -6.06 -15.99 -6.82
N ILE A 8 -6.06 -14.68 -6.60
CA ILE A 8 -6.01 -13.71 -7.69
C ILE A 8 -4.68 -13.82 -8.44
N ALA A 9 -3.57 -13.92 -7.72
CA ALA A 9 -2.25 -14.06 -8.34
C ALA A 9 -2.16 -15.32 -9.19
N ALA A 10 -2.75 -16.42 -8.70
CA ALA A 10 -2.77 -17.71 -9.41
C ALA A 10 -3.75 -17.74 -10.58
N GLY A 11 -4.65 -16.77 -10.68
CA GLY A 11 -5.66 -16.72 -11.74
C GLY A 11 -6.91 -17.52 -11.46
N SER A 12 -7.04 -18.10 -10.25
CA SER A 12 -8.24 -18.88 -9.90
C SER A 12 -9.41 -17.99 -9.47
N VAL A 13 -9.16 -16.72 -9.16
CA VAL A 13 -10.19 -15.72 -8.89
C VAL A 13 -9.99 -14.57 -9.88
N GLU A 14 -11.07 -14.14 -10.51
CA GLU A 14 -11.02 -13.06 -11.50
C GLU A 14 -10.76 -11.71 -10.85
N ALA A 15 -10.03 -10.86 -11.56
CA ALA A 15 -9.78 -9.48 -11.16
C ALA A 15 -9.50 -8.67 -12.43
N HIS A 16 -9.74 -7.36 -12.35
CA HIS A 16 -9.38 -6.44 -13.43
C HIS A 16 -7.91 -6.06 -13.29
N ARG A 17 -7.05 -6.82 -13.94
CA ARG A 17 -5.60 -6.66 -13.81
C ARG A 17 -5.10 -5.45 -14.58
N VAL A 18 -4.17 -4.74 -14.00
CA VAL A 18 -3.58 -3.54 -14.57
C VAL A 18 -2.12 -3.76 -14.90
N LEU A 19 -1.44 -4.61 -14.10
CA LEU A 19 -0.02 -4.90 -14.28
C LEU A 19 0.25 -6.31 -13.81
N GLN A 20 1.05 -7.04 -14.59
CA GLN A 20 1.48 -8.39 -14.23
C GLN A 20 2.94 -8.56 -14.60
N THR A 21 3.73 -9.04 -13.65
CA THR A 21 5.11 -9.46 -13.88
C THR A 21 5.30 -10.82 -13.22
N GLU A 22 6.49 -11.37 -13.31
CA GLU A 22 6.81 -12.61 -12.62
C GLU A 22 6.70 -12.47 -11.10
N GLN A 23 6.90 -11.26 -10.58
CA GLN A 23 6.99 -11.00 -9.16
C GLN A 23 5.76 -10.30 -8.58
N LEU A 24 5.01 -9.58 -9.42
CA LEU A 24 3.98 -8.65 -8.96
C LEU A 24 2.69 -8.78 -9.75
N VAL A 25 1.58 -8.43 -9.09
CA VAL A 25 0.26 -8.27 -9.74
C VAL A 25 -0.36 -7.00 -9.20
N ALA A 26 -0.96 -6.21 -10.08
CA ALA A 26 -1.78 -5.08 -9.70
C ALA A 26 -3.15 -5.21 -10.35
N PHE A 27 -4.20 -4.88 -9.61
CA PHE A 27 -5.57 -5.01 -10.08
C PHE A 27 -6.45 -3.97 -9.41
N LEU A 28 -7.61 -3.71 -10.00
CA LEU A 28 -8.56 -2.73 -9.44
C LEU A 28 -9.18 -3.25 -8.17
N ASP A 29 -9.30 -2.36 -7.17
CA ASP A 29 -10.11 -2.62 -5.99
C ASP A 29 -11.57 -2.61 -6.40
N ILE A 30 -12.32 -3.67 -6.06
CA ILE A 30 -13.74 -3.76 -6.40
C ILE A 30 -14.61 -2.86 -5.52
N ARG A 31 -14.05 -2.33 -4.44
CA ARG A 31 -14.72 -1.34 -3.57
C ARG A 31 -13.81 -0.12 -3.45
N PRO A 32 -13.62 0.60 -4.55
CA PRO A 32 -12.61 1.65 -4.60
C PRO A 32 -12.97 2.85 -3.73
N VAL A 33 -11.95 3.50 -3.19
CA VAL A 33 -12.12 4.83 -2.60
C VAL A 33 -12.57 5.80 -3.69
N PHE A 34 -11.88 5.76 -4.83
CA PHE A 34 -12.28 6.45 -6.05
C PHE A 34 -12.07 5.50 -7.22
N LYS A 35 -12.82 5.68 -8.31
CA LYS A 35 -12.70 4.84 -9.50
C LYS A 35 -11.27 4.92 -10.03
N GLY A 36 -10.65 3.76 -10.23
CA GLY A 36 -9.25 3.66 -10.60
C GLY A 36 -8.31 3.28 -9.45
N HIS A 37 -8.84 3.13 -8.24
CA HIS A 37 -8.08 2.66 -7.08
C HIS A 37 -7.49 1.28 -7.38
N VAL A 38 -6.16 1.17 -7.35
CA VAL A 38 -5.41 -0.05 -7.66
C VAL A 38 -4.80 -0.64 -6.39
N LEU A 39 -4.76 -1.96 -6.35
CA LEU A 39 -4.03 -2.72 -5.34
C LEU A 39 -2.83 -3.38 -6.02
N LEU A 40 -1.63 -3.11 -5.51
CA LEU A 40 -0.38 -3.70 -6.00
C LEU A 40 0.16 -4.65 -4.94
N MET A 41 0.46 -5.87 -5.34
CA MET A 41 0.93 -6.88 -4.39
C MET A 41 2.05 -7.75 -4.99
N PRO A 42 2.93 -8.30 -4.13
CA PRO A 42 3.80 -9.38 -4.57
C PRO A 42 2.98 -10.65 -4.80
N ARG A 43 3.39 -11.47 -5.77
CA ARG A 43 2.75 -12.78 -5.99
C ARG A 43 3.03 -13.71 -4.82
N GLU A 44 4.25 -13.65 -4.29
CA GLU A 44 4.61 -14.39 -3.10
C GLU A 44 3.75 -13.93 -1.92
N HIS A 45 3.28 -14.87 -1.11
CA HIS A 45 2.49 -14.54 0.06
C HIS A 45 3.36 -13.91 1.13
N VAL A 46 3.32 -12.59 1.19
CA VAL A 46 4.01 -11.77 2.19
C VAL A 46 2.91 -11.06 2.97
N VAL A 47 2.93 -11.10 4.30
CA VAL A 47 1.81 -10.59 5.09
C VAL A 47 1.91 -9.09 5.33
N THR A 48 3.07 -8.61 5.78
CA THR A 48 3.26 -7.19 6.10
C THR A 48 4.53 -6.64 5.44
N LEU A 49 4.66 -5.33 5.45
CA LEU A 49 5.83 -4.67 4.88
C LEU A 49 7.16 -5.13 5.52
N PRO A 50 7.25 -5.29 6.87
CA PRO A 50 8.47 -5.84 7.47
C PRO A 50 8.88 -7.20 6.94
N ASP A 51 7.93 -7.99 6.42
CA ASP A 51 8.21 -9.34 5.90
C ASP A 51 8.65 -9.35 4.45
N LEU A 52 8.61 -8.20 3.77
CA LEU A 52 8.92 -8.14 2.34
C LEU A 52 10.39 -8.51 2.10
N PRO A 53 10.66 -9.54 1.27
CA PRO A 53 12.05 -9.91 0.94
C PRO A 53 12.80 -8.76 0.27
N ALA A 54 14.08 -8.67 0.55
CA ALA A 54 14.93 -7.60 0.04
C ALA A 54 14.90 -7.51 -1.50
N GLU A 55 14.87 -8.64 -2.18
CA GLU A 55 14.88 -8.70 -3.66
C GLU A 55 13.59 -8.18 -4.27
N LEU A 56 12.50 -8.06 -3.48
CA LEU A 56 11.23 -7.52 -3.96
C LEU A 56 11.09 -6.02 -3.71
N ARG A 57 11.97 -5.42 -2.92
CA ARG A 57 11.85 -3.99 -2.57
C ARG A 57 11.85 -3.08 -3.77
N ASP A 58 12.87 -3.22 -4.61
CA ASP A 58 12.99 -2.37 -5.80
C ASP A 58 11.89 -2.60 -6.82
N PRO A 59 11.60 -3.85 -7.24
CA PRO A 59 10.49 -4.07 -8.17
C PRO A 59 9.14 -3.60 -7.62
N PHE A 60 8.88 -3.79 -6.32
CA PHE A 60 7.64 -3.40 -5.70
C PHE A 60 7.46 -1.88 -5.70
N LEU A 61 8.48 -1.15 -5.26
CA LEU A 61 8.43 0.31 -5.25
C LEU A 61 8.39 0.87 -6.67
N ALA A 62 9.17 0.31 -7.59
CA ALA A 62 9.18 0.76 -8.98
C ALA A 62 7.80 0.63 -9.62
N ALA A 63 7.10 -0.49 -9.37
CA ALA A 63 5.74 -0.68 -9.87
C ALA A 63 4.79 0.35 -9.23
N GLY A 64 4.95 0.63 -7.94
CA GLY A 64 4.18 1.67 -7.26
C GLY A 64 4.35 3.03 -7.90
N GLN A 65 5.58 3.39 -8.25
CA GLN A 65 5.89 4.64 -8.95
C GLN A 65 5.19 4.70 -10.31
N GLN A 66 5.24 3.61 -11.08
CA GLN A 66 4.58 3.53 -12.37
C GLN A 66 3.07 3.70 -12.26
N LEU A 67 2.47 3.05 -11.27
CA LEU A 67 1.03 3.13 -11.05
C LEU A 67 0.62 4.53 -10.59
N ALA A 68 1.40 5.15 -9.71
CA ALA A 68 1.14 6.53 -9.28
C ALA A 68 1.21 7.50 -10.46
N ALA A 69 2.20 7.34 -11.34
CA ALA A 69 2.29 8.15 -12.56
C ALA A 69 1.11 7.91 -13.49
N ALA A 70 0.65 6.65 -13.59
CA ALA A 70 -0.47 6.29 -14.45
C ALA A 70 -1.80 6.89 -13.98
N MET A 71 -1.96 7.19 -12.70
CA MET A 71 -3.14 7.90 -12.21
C MET A 71 -3.27 9.26 -12.89
N VAL A 72 -2.15 9.93 -13.10
CA VAL A 72 -2.13 11.24 -13.76
C VAL A 72 -2.25 11.09 -15.27
N THR A 73 -1.39 10.30 -15.87
CA THR A 73 -1.33 10.19 -17.34
C THR A 73 -2.47 9.39 -17.93
N GLY A 74 -2.98 8.41 -17.20
CA GLY A 74 -4.03 7.53 -17.70
C GLY A 74 -5.44 7.93 -17.30
N LEU A 75 -5.61 8.48 -16.10
CA LEU A 75 -6.93 8.82 -15.57
C LEU A 75 -7.18 10.32 -15.46
N GLY A 76 -6.18 11.15 -15.73
CA GLY A 76 -6.32 12.59 -15.62
C GLY A 76 -6.40 13.11 -14.19
N ALA A 77 -6.00 12.33 -13.21
CA ALA A 77 -5.93 12.76 -11.82
C ALA A 77 -4.82 13.79 -11.66
N GLN A 78 -4.90 14.60 -10.60
CA GLN A 78 -3.87 15.58 -10.29
C GLN A 78 -2.72 14.97 -9.49
N GLY A 79 -2.98 13.90 -8.77
CA GLY A 79 -1.99 13.22 -7.95
C GLY A 79 -2.52 11.88 -7.48
N SER A 80 -1.92 11.36 -6.42
CA SER A 80 -2.29 10.05 -5.88
C SER A 80 -2.09 9.99 -4.37
N PHE A 81 -2.79 9.07 -3.76
CA PHE A 81 -2.56 8.66 -2.38
C PHE A 81 -2.05 7.23 -2.42
N VAL A 82 -0.90 6.99 -1.79
CA VAL A 82 -0.26 5.67 -1.77
C VAL A 82 -0.10 5.24 -0.33
N ALA A 83 -0.59 4.05 0.01
CA ALA A 83 -0.57 3.57 1.39
C ALA A 83 -0.59 2.05 1.47
N MET A 84 -0.09 1.55 2.60
CA MET A 84 -0.17 0.14 2.96
C MET A 84 -0.59 0.03 4.42
N ASN A 85 -1.48 -0.90 4.71
CA ASN A 85 -1.85 -1.24 6.08
C ASN A 85 -1.09 -2.49 6.51
N ASN A 86 -0.47 -2.42 7.68
CA ASN A 86 0.23 -3.57 8.26
C ASN A 86 -0.54 -3.98 9.52
N THR A 87 -1.17 -5.13 9.49
CA THR A 87 -1.91 -5.75 10.58
C THR A 87 -3.22 -5.03 10.88
N VAL A 88 -3.17 -3.79 11.37
CA VAL A 88 -4.37 -3.01 11.69
C VAL A 88 -5.00 -2.50 10.40
N SER A 89 -6.30 -2.70 10.25
CA SER A 89 -7.06 -2.32 9.04
C SER A 89 -6.60 -3.02 7.76
N GLN A 90 -5.85 -4.09 7.92
CA GLN A 90 -5.42 -4.93 6.80
C GLN A 90 -6.49 -5.98 6.55
N SER A 91 -7.40 -5.69 5.64
CA SER A 91 -8.56 -6.55 5.37
C SER A 91 -8.16 -7.92 4.80
N VAL A 92 -7.08 -7.97 4.02
CA VAL A 92 -6.52 -9.22 3.49
C VAL A 92 -5.08 -9.33 3.98
N PRO A 93 -4.70 -10.41 4.70
CA PRO A 93 -3.35 -10.55 5.23
C PRO A 93 -2.35 -11.00 4.15
N HIS A 94 -2.23 -10.22 3.13
CA HIS A 94 -1.31 -10.34 2.01
C HIS A 94 -0.94 -8.91 1.65
N LEU A 95 0.33 -8.56 1.78
CA LEU A 95 0.80 -7.19 1.62
C LEU A 95 0.31 -6.60 0.30
N HIS A 96 -0.32 -5.44 0.38
CA HIS A 96 -0.76 -4.73 -0.82
C HIS A 96 -0.67 -3.23 -0.63
N MET A 97 -0.23 -2.58 -1.69
CA MET A 97 -0.12 -1.14 -1.75
C MET A 97 -1.36 -0.57 -2.43
N HIS A 98 -2.08 0.31 -1.73
CA HIS A 98 -3.18 1.07 -2.32
C HIS A 98 -2.59 2.22 -3.13
N VAL A 99 -3.01 2.36 -4.37
CA VAL A 99 -2.69 3.53 -5.19
C VAL A 99 -4.01 4.13 -5.64
N VAL A 100 -4.32 5.31 -5.13
CA VAL A 100 -5.65 5.94 -5.28
C VAL A 100 -5.49 7.24 -6.04
N PRO A 101 -6.26 7.44 -7.14
CA PRO A 101 -6.19 8.71 -7.87
C PRO A 101 -6.78 9.84 -7.02
N ARG A 102 -6.14 11.00 -7.02
CA ARG A 102 -6.57 12.14 -6.24
C ARG A 102 -6.73 13.37 -7.12
N THR A 103 -7.81 14.11 -6.86
CA THR A 103 -8.06 15.39 -7.49
C THR A 103 -8.52 16.36 -6.40
N LYS A 104 -8.10 17.60 -6.47
CA LYS A 104 -8.50 18.64 -5.52
C LYS A 104 -10.03 18.69 -5.43
N GLY A 105 -10.56 18.64 -4.23
CA GLY A 105 -12.01 18.68 -4.02
C GLY A 105 -12.71 17.33 -4.19
N ASP A 106 -11.98 16.23 -4.22
CA ASP A 106 -12.55 14.90 -4.45
C ASP A 106 -13.30 14.32 -3.25
N GLY A 107 -13.27 14.99 -2.11
CA GLY A 107 -14.01 14.57 -0.93
C GLY A 107 -13.22 13.73 0.06
N LEU A 108 -12.02 13.29 -0.28
CA LEU A 108 -11.17 12.61 0.70
C LEU A 108 -10.62 13.65 1.65
N ARG A 109 -11.06 13.60 2.89
CA ARG A 109 -10.79 14.65 3.86
C ARG A 109 -9.72 14.22 4.87
N GLY A 110 -9.11 15.22 5.50
CA GLY A 110 -8.12 14.98 6.55
C GLY A 110 -8.69 14.36 7.82
N PHE A 111 -10.02 14.13 7.91
CA PHE A 111 -10.58 13.50 9.11
C PHE A 111 -10.12 12.05 9.28
N PHE A 112 -9.75 11.37 8.20
CA PHE A 112 -9.17 10.04 8.34
C PHE A 112 -7.73 10.11 8.85
N TRP A 113 -7.23 11.32 9.02
CA TRP A 113 -5.88 11.61 9.48
C TRP A 113 -5.96 12.45 10.75
N PRO A 114 -6.43 11.87 11.86
CA PRO A 114 -6.56 12.62 13.11
C PRO A 114 -5.20 13.09 13.60
N ARG A 115 -5.19 14.22 14.29
CA ARG A 115 -3.96 14.80 14.82
C ARG A 115 -3.98 14.75 16.32
N THR A 116 -2.85 14.41 16.91
CA THR A 116 -2.63 14.44 18.34
C THR A 116 -1.50 15.41 18.65
N LYS A 117 -1.29 15.66 19.91
CA LYS A 117 -0.21 16.55 20.37
C LYS A 117 0.66 15.80 21.37
N TYR A 118 1.94 16.06 21.33
CA TYR A 118 2.85 15.58 22.37
C TYR A 118 2.75 16.45 23.61
N ALA A 119 2.79 15.83 24.78
CA ALA A 119 3.03 16.53 26.02
C ALA A 119 4.51 16.94 26.09
N GLU A 120 4.85 17.79 27.06
CA GLU A 120 6.23 18.25 27.23
C GLU A 120 7.15 17.06 27.47
N GLY A 121 8.25 16.98 26.71
CA GLY A 121 9.25 15.91 26.81
C GLY A 121 8.84 14.60 26.13
N GLU A 122 7.59 14.45 25.74
CA GLU A 122 7.06 13.20 25.20
C GLU A 122 7.63 12.90 23.81
N ALA A 123 7.77 13.91 22.97
CA ALA A 123 8.32 13.71 21.62
C ALA A 123 9.74 13.12 21.68
N ALA A 124 10.57 13.66 22.56
CA ALA A 124 11.93 13.16 22.75
C ALA A 124 11.95 11.72 23.26
N ALA A 125 11.02 11.36 24.14
CA ALA A 125 10.92 10.00 24.66
C ALA A 125 10.52 9.00 23.57
N PHE A 126 9.52 9.35 22.75
CA PHE A 126 9.12 8.51 21.60
C PHE A 126 10.26 8.35 20.60
N ALA A 127 10.98 9.44 20.30
CA ALA A 127 12.12 9.40 19.40
C ALA A 127 13.20 8.44 19.91
N ARG A 128 13.52 8.49 21.21
CA ARG A 128 14.50 7.58 21.81
C ARG A 128 14.07 6.12 21.70
N SER A 129 12.80 5.84 21.96
CA SER A 129 12.27 4.46 21.86
C SER A 129 12.46 3.91 20.45
N LEU A 130 12.16 4.73 19.44
CA LEU A 130 12.31 4.33 18.06
C LEU A 130 13.77 4.17 17.65
N VAL A 131 14.63 5.10 18.06
CA VAL A 131 16.08 5.00 17.81
C VAL A 131 16.62 3.70 18.39
N ASN A 132 16.23 3.38 19.63
CA ASN A 132 16.68 2.15 20.28
C ASN A 132 16.20 0.90 19.53
N ALA A 133 14.96 0.90 19.07
CA ALA A 133 14.43 -0.22 18.31
C ALA A 133 15.14 -0.38 16.96
N LEU A 134 15.47 0.71 16.29
CA LEU A 134 16.16 0.69 14.99
C LEU A 134 17.62 0.22 15.11
N SER A 135 18.25 0.41 16.23
CA SER A 135 19.63 -0.02 16.44
C SER A 135 19.74 -1.48 16.88
N GLN A 136 18.62 -2.18 17.10
CA GLN A 136 18.61 -3.60 17.41
C GLN A 136 18.82 -4.41 16.14
N PRO A 137 19.69 -5.43 16.14
CA PRO A 137 19.76 -6.34 14.99
C PRO A 137 18.44 -7.07 14.88
N GLY A 138 17.85 -7.00 13.69
CA GLY A 138 16.51 -7.48 13.44
C GLY A 138 16.36 -8.93 13.12
#